data_146ff5b0571803d26bf2b472458c849b
#
_entry.id   146ff5b0571803d26bf2b472458c849b
#
_cell.length_a   1.000
_cell.length_b   1.000
_cell.length_c   1.000
_cell.angle_alpha   90.00
_cell.angle_beta   90.00
_cell.angle_gamma   90.00
#
_symmetry.space_group_name_H-M   'P 1'
#
loop_
_entity.id
_entity.type
_entity.pdbx_description
1 polymer ?
#
loop_
_entity_poly.entity_id
_entity_poly.type
_entity_poly.pdbx_seq_one_letter_code
_entity_poly.pdbx_strand_id
1 'polypeptide(L)'
;AVSTFDTFNHLPQLDAAIANAGFFMEKGGVLLFDMNTPYKHREVLGNNTFTFADGQAGCVWRNRLEEDGRRVRITLEIQDGETGEAFREEFCEYTYELAEIRAALERHGFTLESVCDGETFGPLAADSERYFFCAVKNYTQLEGEDHG
;
A
#
# COMPACT_ATOMS: atom_id res chain seq x y z
N ALA A 1 6.87 -10.19 -10.26
CA ALA A 1 7.29 -9.30 -9.17
C ALA A 1 6.32 -9.42 -7.99
N VAL A 2 6.82 -9.22 -6.79
CA VAL A 2 6.03 -9.26 -5.55
C VAL A 2 6.35 -8.02 -4.73
N SER A 3 5.31 -7.36 -4.24
CA SER A 3 5.40 -6.24 -3.29
C SER A 3 4.44 -6.49 -2.14
N THR A 4 4.96 -6.59 -0.93
CA THR A 4 4.19 -6.92 0.27
C THR A 4 4.28 -5.83 1.32
N PHE A 5 3.49 -5.97 2.40
CA PHE A 5 3.45 -5.05 3.54
C PHE A 5 3.12 -3.62 3.13
N ASP A 6 2.02 -3.44 2.36
CA ASP A 6 1.50 -2.13 1.99
C ASP A 6 2.54 -1.15 1.42
N THR A 7 3.63 -1.66 0.85
CA THR A 7 4.73 -0.84 0.31
C THR A 7 4.22 0.26 -0.62
N PHE A 8 3.23 -0.01 -1.47
CA PHE A 8 2.67 0.99 -2.38
C PHE A 8 1.88 2.09 -1.66
N ASN A 9 1.38 1.84 -0.45
CA ASN A 9 0.74 2.90 0.34
C ASN A 9 1.73 3.96 0.84
N HIS A 10 3.02 3.64 0.93
CA HIS A 10 4.06 4.60 1.30
C HIS A 10 4.46 5.54 0.16
N LEU A 11 3.97 5.29 -1.05
CA LEU A 11 4.32 6.04 -2.25
C LEU A 11 3.26 7.10 -2.57
N PRO A 12 3.63 8.39 -2.65
CA PRO A 12 2.68 9.45 -2.99
C PRO A 12 2.23 9.44 -4.44
N GLN A 13 2.90 8.68 -5.30
CA GLN A 13 2.65 8.57 -6.73
C GLN A 13 2.53 7.10 -7.15
N LEU A 14 1.40 6.49 -6.86
CA LEU A 14 1.10 5.10 -7.22
C LEU A 14 1.28 4.85 -8.73
N ASP A 15 0.81 5.79 -9.56
CA ASP A 15 0.89 5.68 -11.00
C ASP A 15 2.34 5.51 -11.49
N ALA A 16 3.27 6.29 -10.95
CA ALA A 16 4.69 6.19 -11.27
C ALA A 16 5.30 4.86 -10.80
N ALA A 17 4.88 4.35 -9.65
CA ALA A 17 5.35 3.06 -9.15
C ALA A 17 4.90 1.90 -10.03
N ILE A 18 3.64 1.91 -10.45
CA ILE A 18 3.09 0.90 -11.37
C ILE A 18 3.73 1.02 -12.76
N ALA A 19 3.95 2.25 -13.24
CA ALA A 19 4.67 2.49 -14.49
C ALA A 19 6.08 1.88 -14.47
N ASN A 20 6.83 2.08 -13.39
CA ASN A 20 8.16 1.51 -13.22
C ASN A 20 8.11 -0.02 -13.18
N ALA A 21 7.19 -0.60 -12.41
CA ALA A 21 7.00 -2.05 -12.40
C ALA A 21 6.71 -2.58 -13.82
N GLY A 22 5.83 -1.91 -14.54
CA GLY A 22 5.49 -2.26 -15.91
C GLY A 22 6.65 -2.16 -16.89
N PHE A 23 7.52 -1.16 -16.73
CA PHE A 23 8.68 -0.96 -17.59
C PHE A 23 9.68 -2.12 -17.48
N PHE A 24 9.90 -2.63 -16.26
CA PHE A 24 10.88 -3.70 -16.03
C PHE A 24 10.31 -5.12 -16.14
N MET A 25 9.01 -5.26 -16.32
CA MET A 25 8.37 -6.57 -16.46
C MET A 25 8.14 -6.95 -17.91
N GLU A 26 8.44 -8.20 -18.22
CA GLU A 26 8.15 -8.77 -19.52
C GLU A 26 6.65 -9.11 -19.66
N LYS A 27 6.18 -9.21 -20.91
CA LYS A 27 4.85 -9.69 -21.24
C LYS A 27 4.58 -11.05 -20.60
N GLY A 28 3.42 -11.22 -19.98
CA GLY A 28 3.05 -12.42 -19.23
C GLY A 28 3.58 -12.45 -17.80
N GLY A 29 4.42 -11.50 -17.41
CA GLY A 29 4.89 -11.36 -16.04
C GLY A 29 3.75 -11.07 -15.07
N VAL A 30 3.82 -11.64 -13.87
CA VAL A 30 2.81 -11.50 -12.82
C VAL A 30 3.30 -10.52 -11.76
N LEU A 31 2.47 -9.54 -11.43
CA LEU A 31 2.66 -8.61 -10.31
C LEU A 31 1.68 -8.98 -9.20
N LEU A 32 2.23 -9.41 -8.07
CA LEU A 32 1.47 -9.65 -6.84
C LEU A 32 1.79 -8.54 -5.85
N PHE A 33 0.78 -7.91 -5.27
CA PHE A 33 0.99 -6.89 -4.26
C PHE A 33 -0.21 -6.75 -3.34
N ASP A 34 0.03 -6.24 -2.15
CA ASP A 34 -1.00 -5.90 -1.20
C ASP A 34 -1.01 -4.37 -0.94
N MET A 35 -2.15 -3.88 -0.50
CA MET A 35 -2.32 -2.48 -0.08
C MET A 35 -3.36 -2.40 1.04
N ASN A 36 -3.14 -1.47 1.95
CA ASN A 36 -4.17 -1.08 2.90
C ASN A 36 -5.35 -0.44 2.16
N THR A 37 -6.56 -0.76 2.61
CA THR A 37 -7.79 -0.21 2.03
C THR A 37 -8.07 1.20 2.55
N PRO A 38 -8.91 1.98 1.84
CA PRO A 38 -9.44 3.23 2.39
C PRO A 38 -10.19 3.03 3.72
N TYR A 39 -10.88 1.91 3.90
CA TYR A 39 -11.52 1.55 5.17
C TYR A 39 -10.50 1.50 6.30
N LYS A 40 -9.39 0.77 6.11
CA LYS A 40 -8.34 0.70 7.13
C LYS A 40 -7.79 2.07 7.48
N HIS A 41 -7.48 2.90 6.49
CA HIS A 41 -6.92 4.21 6.72
C HIS A 41 -7.88 5.15 7.46
N ARG A 42 -9.17 5.11 7.12
CA ARG A 42 -10.17 6.04 7.67
C ARG A 42 -10.78 5.57 8.97
N GLU A 43 -11.13 4.29 9.05
CA GLU A 43 -11.91 3.76 10.18
C GLU A 43 -11.03 3.07 11.24
N VAL A 44 -9.96 2.39 10.84
CA VAL A 44 -9.11 1.63 11.77
C VAL A 44 -7.92 2.47 12.24
N LEU A 45 -7.11 2.99 11.32
CA LEU A 45 -5.99 3.85 11.66
C LEU A 45 -6.49 5.25 12.03
N GLY A 46 -7.13 5.94 11.10
CA GLY A 46 -7.79 7.22 11.31
C GLY A 46 -6.97 8.20 12.16
N ASN A 47 -7.54 8.62 13.26
CA ASN A 47 -6.89 9.42 14.30
C ASN A 47 -6.62 8.61 15.58
N ASN A 48 -6.53 7.29 15.47
CA ASN A 48 -6.33 6.39 16.59
C ASN A 48 -4.87 6.36 17.06
N THR A 49 -4.70 6.06 18.33
CA THR A 49 -3.40 5.84 18.97
C THR A 49 -3.35 4.43 19.52
N PHE A 50 -2.28 3.71 19.21
CA PHE A 50 -2.02 2.37 19.74
C PHE A 50 -0.78 2.43 20.63
N THR A 51 -0.81 1.67 21.71
CA THR A 51 0.31 1.56 22.65
C THR A 51 0.66 0.10 22.85
N PHE A 52 1.93 -0.22 22.69
CA PHE A 52 2.49 -1.53 22.87
C PHE A 52 3.61 -1.47 23.90
N ALA A 53 3.67 -2.44 24.82
CA ALA A 53 4.76 -2.58 25.77
C ALA A 53 4.93 -4.08 26.10
N ASP A 54 6.16 -4.57 26.07
CA ASP A 54 6.50 -5.96 26.38
C ASP A 54 7.47 -6.11 27.55
N GLY A 55 7.75 -5.03 28.27
CA GLY A 55 8.68 -4.99 29.41
C GLY A 55 10.14 -4.70 29.00
N GLN A 56 10.50 -4.83 27.73
CA GLN A 56 11.82 -4.48 27.18
C GLN A 56 11.77 -3.24 26.31
N ALA A 57 10.65 -2.98 25.69
CA ALA A 57 10.44 -1.79 24.87
C ALA A 57 9.00 -1.30 24.98
N GLY A 58 8.80 -0.01 24.80
CA GLY A 58 7.49 0.62 24.65
C GLY A 58 7.39 1.30 23.28
N CYS A 59 6.21 1.22 22.67
CA CYS A 59 5.91 1.91 21.43
C CYS A 59 4.57 2.64 21.54
N VAL A 60 4.55 3.90 21.20
CA VAL A 60 3.32 4.67 21.01
C VAL A 60 3.19 5.00 19.54
N TRP A 61 2.17 4.46 18.91
CA TRP A 61 1.86 4.63 17.50
C TRP A 61 0.66 5.57 17.37
N ARG A 62 0.89 6.78 16.91
CA ARG A 62 -0.16 7.79 16.68
C ARG A 62 -0.42 7.96 15.21
N ASN A 63 -1.69 7.93 14.84
CA ASN A 63 -2.16 8.17 13.48
C ASN A 63 -2.92 9.48 13.44
N ARG A 64 -2.71 10.24 12.39
CA ARG A 64 -3.46 11.44 12.07
C ARG A 64 -3.94 11.38 10.62
N LEU A 65 -5.25 11.26 10.45
CA LEU A 65 -5.88 11.38 9.15
C LEU A 65 -5.86 12.84 8.71
N GLU A 66 -5.30 13.10 7.55
CA GLU A 66 -5.29 14.44 6.95
C GLU A 66 -6.71 14.82 6.48
N GLU A 67 -6.99 16.12 6.37
CA GLU A 67 -8.33 16.65 6.09
C GLU A 67 -8.93 16.17 4.76
N ASP A 68 -8.08 15.87 3.77
CA ASP A 68 -8.52 15.34 2.48
C ASP A 68 -8.92 13.84 2.54
N GLY A 69 -8.65 13.16 3.66
CA GLY A 69 -8.89 11.73 3.84
C GLY A 69 -8.05 10.82 2.94
N ARG A 70 -6.98 11.37 2.33
CA ARG A 70 -6.14 10.65 1.36
C ARG A 70 -4.76 10.30 1.90
N ARG A 71 -4.44 10.73 3.09
CA ARG A 71 -3.15 10.51 3.72
C ARG A 71 -3.32 10.34 5.23
N VAL A 72 -2.63 9.33 5.75
CA VAL A 72 -2.47 9.13 7.19
C VAL A 72 -1.02 9.42 7.56
N ARG A 73 -0.82 10.37 8.45
CA ARG A 73 0.48 10.63 9.05
C ARG A 73 0.65 9.70 10.25
N ILE A 74 1.72 8.97 10.27
CA ILE A 74 2.05 8.00 11.31
C ILE A 74 3.27 8.52 12.07
N THR A 75 3.16 8.55 13.39
CA THR A 75 4.27 8.86 14.28
C THR A 75 4.47 7.69 15.23
N LEU A 76 5.67 7.13 15.22
CA LEU A 76 6.11 6.09 16.13
C LEU A 76 7.07 6.70 17.17
N GLU A 77 6.76 6.54 18.44
CA GLU A 77 7.68 6.85 19.54
C GLU A 77 8.04 5.54 20.21
N ILE A 78 9.29 5.12 20.05
CA ILE A 78 9.80 3.86 20.56
C ILE A 78 10.78 4.18 21.68
N GLN A 79 10.60 3.55 22.83
CA GLN A 79 11.50 3.66 23.97
C GLN A 79 12.10 2.30 24.28
N ASP A 80 13.42 2.24 24.29
CA ASP A 80 14.17 1.07 24.74
C ASP A 80 14.12 1.00 26.28
N GLY A 81 13.63 -0.10 26.80
CA GLY A 81 13.49 -0.29 28.27
C GLY A 81 14.79 -0.58 28.98
N GLU A 82 15.85 -1.04 28.28
CA GLU A 82 17.15 -1.34 28.87
C GLU A 82 18.05 -0.08 28.91
N THR A 83 18.11 0.65 27.81
CA THR A 83 18.97 1.83 27.68
C THR A 83 18.28 3.13 28.04
N GLY A 84 16.94 3.15 28.01
CA GLY A 84 16.14 4.36 28.19
C GLY A 84 16.19 5.30 26.97
N GLU A 85 16.83 4.88 25.86
CA GLU A 85 16.87 5.66 24.63
C GLU A 85 15.49 5.73 24.00
N ALA A 86 15.16 6.89 23.43
CA ALA A 86 13.93 7.12 22.72
C ALA A 86 14.20 7.44 21.25
N PHE A 87 13.44 6.79 20.38
CA PHE A 87 13.48 7.00 18.92
C PHE A 87 12.12 7.48 18.45
N ARG A 88 12.13 8.42 17.53
CA ARG A 88 10.92 8.90 16.88
C ARG A 88 11.06 8.77 15.38
N GLU A 89 10.05 8.14 14.78
CA GLU A 89 9.89 8.08 13.32
C GLU A 89 8.57 8.73 12.91
N GLU A 90 8.57 9.38 11.78
CA GLU A 90 7.38 9.95 11.19
C GLU A 90 7.37 9.67 9.68
N PHE A 91 6.25 9.13 9.19
CA PHE A 91 6.04 8.84 7.78
C PHE A 91 4.55 8.95 7.45
N CYS A 92 4.24 8.88 6.16
CA CYS A 92 2.87 8.90 5.68
C CYS A 92 2.53 7.65 4.90
N GLU A 93 1.28 7.21 5.03
CA GLU A 93 0.64 6.29 4.10
C GLU A 93 -0.41 7.04 3.29
N TYR A 94 -0.53 6.68 2.02
CA TYR A 94 -1.45 7.29 1.07
C TYR A 94 -2.60 6.35 0.78
N THR A 95 -3.79 6.90 0.71
CA THR A 95 -5.04 6.17 0.45
C THR A 95 -5.35 6.20 -1.03
N TYR A 96 -5.59 5.02 -1.60
CA TYR A 96 -5.98 4.85 -3.00
C TYR A 96 -7.27 4.05 -3.07
N GLU A 97 -8.25 4.57 -3.79
CA GLU A 97 -9.49 3.85 -4.06
C GLU A 97 -9.23 2.71 -5.05
N LEU A 98 -10.02 1.64 -4.95
CA LEU A 98 -9.85 0.48 -5.86
C LEU A 98 -9.91 0.88 -7.34
N ALA A 99 -10.77 1.83 -7.69
CA ALA A 99 -10.89 2.33 -9.06
C ALA A 99 -9.61 3.04 -9.55
N GLU A 100 -8.92 3.76 -8.67
CA GLU A 100 -7.64 4.41 -8.99
C GLU A 100 -6.54 3.39 -9.26
N ILE A 101 -6.48 2.34 -8.43
CA ILE A 101 -5.51 1.25 -8.59
C ILE A 101 -5.76 0.50 -9.90
N ARG A 102 -7.01 0.17 -10.21
CA ARG A 102 -7.40 -0.47 -11.47
C ARG A 102 -6.99 0.38 -12.68
N ALA A 103 -7.32 1.67 -12.66
CA ALA A 103 -7.01 2.58 -13.75
C ALA A 103 -5.49 2.72 -13.97
N ALA A 104 -4.70 2.76 -12.89
CA ALA A 104 -3.24 2.80 -13.00
C ALA A 104 -2.66 1.52 -13.59
N LEU A 105 -3.15 0.35 -13.18
CA LEU A 105 -2.76 -0.94 -13.74
C LEU A 105 -3.05 -1.01 -15.25
N GLU A 106 -4.27 -0.69 -15.66
CA GLU A 106 -4.68 -0.69 -17.08
C GLU A 106 -3.84 0.26 -17.91
N ARG A 107 -3.60 1.48 -17.41
CA ARG A 107 -2.79 2.50 -18.11
C ARG A 107 -1.38 2.03 -18.39
N HIS A 108 -0.80 1.23 -17.52
CA HIS A 108 0.57 0.72 -17.63
C HIS A 108 0.66 -0.72 -18.13
N GLY A 109 -0.38 -1.20 -18.78
CA GLY A 109 -0.37 -2.45 -19.54
C GLY A 109 -0.55 -3.71 -18.72
N PHE A 110 -1.21 -3.59 -17.56
CA PHE A 110 -1.58 -4.75 -16.75
C PHE A 110 -3.07 -5.07 -16.91
N THR A 111 -3.39 -6.35 -16.91
CA THR A 111 -4.75 -6.84 -16.65
C THR A 111 -4.83 -7.24 -15.18
N LEU A 112 -5.81 -6.70 -14.46
CA LEU A 112 -6.12 -7.15 -13.11
C LEU A 112 -6.89 -8.48 -13.19
N GLU A 113 -6.22 -9.57 -12.88
CA GLU A 113 -6.81 -10.92 -12.88
C GLU A 113 -7.70 -11.14 -11.66
N SER A 114 -7.24 -10.70 -10.49
CA SER A 114 -8.00 -10.83 -9.26
C SER A 114 -7.62 -9.78 -8.23
N VAL A 115 -8.60 -9.44 -7.40
CA VAL A 115 -8.41 -8.72 -6.14
C VAL A 115 -9.28 -9.39 -5.09
N CYS A 116 -8.70 -9.63 -3.92
CA CYS A 116 -9.39 -10.25 -2.80
C CYS A 116 -9.01 -9.58 -1.47
N ASP A 117 -9.69 -9.99 -0.41
CA ASP A 117 -9.29 -9.63 0.94
C ASP A 117 -7.91 -10.20 1.25
N GLY A 118 -6.97 -9.34 1.62
CA GLY A 118 -5.57 -9.73 1.81
C GLY A 118 -5.29 -10.48 3.11
N GLU A 119 -6.27 -10.59 4.00
CA GLU A 119 -6.13 -11.33 5.26
C GLU A 119 -6.75 -12.71 5.16
N THR A 120 -7.91 -12.81 4.52
CA THR A 120 -8.66 -14.06 4.39
C THR A 120 -8.46 -14.77 3.05
N PHE A 121 -7.98 -14.05 2.02
CA PHE A 121 -7.95 -14.45 0.62
C PHE A 121 -9.33 -14.79 0.04
N GLY A 122 -10.37 -14.37 0.74
CA GLY A 122 -11.77 -14.46 0.32
C GLY A 122 -12.23 -13.23 -0.46
N PRO A 123 -13.55 -13.15 -0.76
CA PRO A 123 -14.14 -12.00 -1.43
C PRO A 123 -13.93 -10.70 -0.62
N LEU A 124 -13.77 -9.58 -1.32
CA LEU A 124 -13.76 -8.26 -0.69
C LEU A 124 -15.09 -7.97 0.00
N ALA A 125 -15.01 -7.44 1.21
CA ALA A 125 -16.11 -6.89 1.97
C ALA A 125 -15.93 -5.38 2.17
N ALA A 126 -16.98 -4.70 2.62
CA ALA A 126 -16.93 -3.26 2.88
C ALA A 126 -15.93 -2.87 3.98
N ASP A 127 -15.64 -3.79 4.89
CA ASP A 127 -14.73 -3.66 6.03
C ASP A 127 -13.40 -4.40 5.83
N SER A 128 -13.10 -4.88 4.63
CA SER A 128 -11.79 -5.44 4.32
C SER A 128 -10.69 -4.41 4.57
N GLU A 129 -9.71 -4.76 5.37
CA GLU A 129 -8.62 -3.85 5.75
C GLU A 129 -7.45 -3.87 4.77
N ARG A 130 -7.35 -4.93 3.98
CA ARG A 130 -6.25 -5.14 3.04
C ARG A 130 -6.75 -5.69 1.73
N TYR A 131 -6.26 -5.11 0.63
CA TYR A 131 -6.37 -5.69 -0.70
C TYR A 131 -5.20 -6.61 -0.99
N PHE A 132 -5.45 -7.69 -1.70
CA PHE A 132 -4.41 -8.48 -2.36
C PHE A 132 -4.70 -8.57 -3.85
N PHE A 133 -3.75 -8.12 -4.66
CA PHE A 133 -3.89 -8.00 -6.11
C PHE A 133 -3.02 -9.02 -6.85
N CYS A 134 -3.58 -9.56 -7.93
CA CYS A 134 -2.86 -10.30 -8.95
C CYS A 134 -3.09 -9.63 -10.29
N ALA A 135 -2.04 -9.10 -10.90
CA ALA A 135 -2.09 -8.45 -12.19
C ALA A 135 -1.07 -9.07 -13.17
N VAL A 136 -1.43 -9.16 -14.44
CA VAL A 136 -0.58 -9.74 -15.48
C VAL A 136 -0.23 -8.67 -16.50
N LYS A 137 1.05 -8.61 -16.86
CA LYS A 137 1.56 -7.71 -17.89
C LYS A 137 1.11 -8.16 -19.28
N ASN A 138 0.38 -7.32 -20.01
CA ASN A 138 -0.20 -7.67 -21.31
C ASN A 138 0.72 -7.37 -22.48
N TYR A 139 1.49 -6.26 -22.40
CA TYR A 139 2.42 -5.83 -23.45
C TYR A 139 3.68 -5.20 -22.85
N THR A 140 4.76 -5.16 -23.64
CA THR A 140 5.95 -4.40 -23.30
C THR A 140 5.80 -2.97 -23.82
N GLN A 141 6.29 -1.98 -23.09
CA GLN A 141 6.24 -0.57 -23.55
C GLN A 141 7.01 -0.33 -24.85
N LEU A 142 7.91 -1.24 -25.22
CA LEU A 142 8.69 -1.16 -26.46
C LEU A 142 7.88 -1.54 -27.72
N GLU A 143 6.74 -2.22 -27.56
CA GLU A 143 5.86 -2.56 -28.69
C GLU A 143 4.94 -1.40 -29.11
N GLY A 144 4.87 -0.31 -28.33
CA GLY A 144 4.04 0.85 -28.59
C GLY A 144 4.69 1.96 -29.44
N GLU A 145 5.97 1.85 -29.79
CA GLU A 145 6.68 2.86 -30.57
C GLU A 145 6.73 2.59 -32.08
N ASP A 146 6.15 1.50 -32.58
CA ASP A 146 6.19 1.14 -33.99
C ASP A 146 4.87 1.41 -34.72
N HIS A 147 4.32 2.61 -34.54
CA HIS A 147 3.26 3.17 -35.36
C HIS A 147 3.61 4.64 -35.70
N GLY A 148 4.70 4.75 -36.44
CA GLY A 148 5.04 5.99 -37.16
C GLY A 148 4.31 6.09 -38.48
#